data_22c75f19a657b9c798be2c05b7392f31
#
_entry.id   22c75f19a657b9c798be2c05b7392f31
#
_cell.length_a   1.000
_cell.length_b   1.000
_cell.length_c   1.000
_cell.angle_alpha   90.00
_cell.angle_beta   90.00
_cell.angle_gamma   90.00
#
_symmetry.space_group_name_H-M   'P 1'
#
loop_
_entity.id
_entity.type
_entity.pdbx_description
1 polymer ?
#
loop_
_entity_poly.entity_id
_entity_poly.type
_entity_poly.pdbx_seq_one_letter_code
_entity_poly.pdbx_strand_id
1 'polypeptide(L)'
;MGRVLTADKLAEVDRERVWHPYAPMPGTIPPLPVVSASGVRLRLASGEELVDGMSSWWAAIHGYAHPVLDAAARDQLGRMSHVMFGGLTHEPAVMLCDRLAGLAPDGLEHVFLCDSGSVSVEVAIKMCLQYWRSVGRPAKRRLLTWRGGY
;
A
#
# COMPACT_ATOMS: atom_id res chain seq x y z
N MET A 1 4.33 -25.53 10.57
CA MET A 1 2.97 -25.15 10.99
C MET A 1 3.13 -24.13 12.12
N GLY A 2 2.85 -22.84 11.88
CA GLY A 2 3.05 -21.79 12.87
C GLY A 2 2.05 -21.92 14.03
N ARG A 3 2.49 -21.58 15.24
CA ARG A 3 1.66 -21.58 16.44
C ARG A 3 0.57 -20.50 16.28
N VAL A 4 -0.69 -20.90 16.20
CA VAL A 4 -1.82 -19.96 16.19
C VAL A 4 -1.93 -19.36 17.60
N LEU A 5 -1.81 -18.04 17.71
CA LEU A 5 -1.99 -17.33 18.98
C LEU A 5 -3.48 -17.29 19.34
N THR A 6 -3.79 -17.39 20.64
CA THR A 6 -5.15 -17.07 21.12
C THR A 6 -5.42 -15.56 20.96
N ALA A 7 -6.69 -15.15 20.89
CA ALA A 7 -7.06 -13.74 20.77
C ALA A 7 -6.45 -12.87 21.89
N ASP A 8 -6.47 -13.35 23.12
CA ASP A 8 -5.89 -12.65 24.28
C ASP A 8 -4.37 -12.48 24.14
N LYS A 9 -3.67 -13.57 23.75
CA LYS A 9 -2.22 -13.50 23.55
C LYS A 9 -1.84 -12.63 22.35
N LEU A 10 -2.65 -12.61 21.31
CA LEU A 10 -2.46 -11.70 20.18
C LEU A 10 -2.60 -10.24 20.63
N ALA A 11 -3.66 -9.90 21.38
CA ALA A 11 -3.88 -8.55 21.89
C ALA A 11 -2.80 -8.10 22.90
N GLU A 12 -2.30 -9.01 23.73
CA GLU A 12 -1.18 -8.75 24.65
C GLU A 12 0.11 -8.40 23.87
N VAL A 13 0.50 -9.25 22.93
CA VAL A 13 1.72 -9.03 22.12
C VAL A 13 1.61 -7.78 21.28
N ASP A 14 0.44 -7.54 20.69
CA ASP A 14 0.18 -6.33 19.90
C ASP A 14 0.41 -5.07 20.74
N ARG A 15 -0.22 -4.99 21.90
CA ARG A 15 -0.08 -3.83 22.81
C ARG A 15 1.37 -3.56 23.23
N GLU A 16 2.19 -4.60 23.36
CA GLU A 16 3.57 -4.47 23.82
C GLU A 16 4.58 -4.23 22.68
N ARG A 17 4.26 -4.66 21.45
CA ARG A 17 5.23 -4.78 20.36
C ARG A 17 4.85 -4.02 19.08
N VAL A 18 3.57 -3.73 18.88
CA VAL A 18 3.10 -3.10 17.64
C VAL A 18 2.76 -1.64 17.90
N TRP A 19 3.50 -0.76 17.26
CA TRP A 19 3.20 0.67 17.31
C TRP A 19 2.24 1.03 16.17
N HIS A 20 0.98 1.24 16.52
CA HIS A 20 -0.05 1.61 15.56
C HIS A 20 0.09 3.06 15.06
N PRO A 21 -0.26 3.33 13.81
CA PRO A 21 -0.30 4.70 13.28
C PRO A 21 -1.21 5.60 14.14
N TYR A 22 -0.77 6.85 14.35
CA TYR A 22 -1.51 7.89 15.09
C TYR A 22 -1.86 7.52 16.55
N ALA A 23 -1.17 6.56 17.12
CA ALA A 23 -1.38 6.11 18.50
C ALA A 23 -0.11 6.25 19.35
N PRO A 24 -0.24 6.42 20.67
CA PRO A 24 0.90 6.35 21.58
C PRO A 24 1.41 4.90 21.72
N MET A 25 2.65 4.75 22.18
CA MET A 25 3.20 3.45 22.55
C MET A 25 3.57 3.47 24.06
N PRO A 26 3.04 2.56 24.88
CA PRO A 26 2.06 1.51 24.55
C PRO A 26 0.68 2.07 24.15
N GLY A 27 -0.03 1.31 23.33
CA GLY A 27 -1.38 1.66 22.89
C GLY A 27 -2.37 1.80 24.04
N THR A 28 -3.23 2.82 23.98
CA THR A 28 -4.26 3.07 25.02
C THR A 28 -5.60 2.41 24.69
N ILE A 29 -5.83 2.07 23.42
CA ILE A 29 -7.04 1.40 22.94
C ILE A 29 -6.67 -0.03 22.56
N PRO A 30 -7.31 -1.07 23.11
CA PRO A 30 -7.06 -2.44 22.69
C PRO A 30 -7.40 -2.65 21.21
N PRO A 31 -6.52 -3.27 20.42
CA PRO A 31 -6.83 -3.60 19.03
C PRO A 31 -7.90 -4.69 18.96
N LEU A 32 -8.70 -4.66 17.91
CA LEU A 32 -9.70 -5.69 17.62
C LEU A 32 -9.07 -6.78 16.73
N PRO A 33 -8.86 -8.01 17.22
CA PRO A 33 -8.25 -9.07 16.44
C PRO A 33 -9.19 -9.53 15.31
N VAL A 34 -8.85 -9.25 14.07
CA VAL A 34 -9.58 -9.71 12.88
C VAL A 34 -9.04 -11.06 12.43
N VAL A 35 -9.90 -12.04 12.23
CA VAL A 35 -9.54 -13.39 11.82
C VAL A 35 -9.86 -13.69 10.35
N SER A 36 -10.83 -13.00 9.77
CA SER A 36 -11.17 -13.09 8.35
C SER A 36 -11.94 -11.86 7.89
N ALA A 37 -12.01 -11.68 6.58
CA ALA A 37 -12.81 -10.61 5.98
C ALA A 37 -13.39 -11.08 4.65
N SER A 38 -14.59 -10.61 4.30
CA SER A 38 -15.26 -10.90 3.02
C SER A 38 -16.23 -9.80 2.65
N GLY A 39 -16.24 -9.38 1.40
CA GLY A 39 -17.05 -8.25 0.93
C GLY A 39 -16.71 -7.00 1.74
N VAL A 40 -17.65 -6.44 2.48
CA VAL A 40 -17.46 -5.27 3.34
C VAL A 40 -17.37 -5.61 4.83
N ARG A 41 -17.28 -6.89 5.19
CA ARG A 41 -17.35 -7.36 6.58
C ARG A 41 -16.03 -7.88 7.07
N LEU A 42 -15.72 -7.52 8.31
CA LEU A 42 -14.61 -8.04 9.10
C LEU A 42 -15.17 -8.98 10.15
N ARG A 43 -14.58 -10.15 10.32
CA ARG A 43 -14.91 -11.08 11.39
C ARG A 43 -13.84 -11.04 12.47
N LEU A 44 -14.25 -10.71 13.67
CA LEU A 44 -13.38 -10.66 14.85
C LEU A 44 -13.16 -12.05 15.46
N ALA A 45 -12.07 -12.17 16.22
CA ALA A 45 -11.79 -13.39 16.99
C ALA A 45 -12.87 -13.70 18.06
N SER A 46 -13.62 -12.69 18.52
CA SER A 46 -14.80 -12.83 19.39
C SER A 46 -16.00 -13.50 18.68
N GLY A 47 -15.97 -13.59 17.37
CA GLY A 47 -17.08 -14.07 16.54
C GLY A 47 -18.00 -12.97 16.03
N GLU A 48 -17.84 -11.74 16.48
CA GLU A 48 -18.60 -10.58 15.98
C GLU A 48 -18.22 -10.23 14.54
N GLU A 49 -19.17 -9.68 13.81
CA GLU A 49 -18.94 -9.12 12.48
C GLU A 49 -19.12 -7.60 12.49
N LEU A 50 -18.18 -6.92 11.91
CA LEU A 50 -18.20 -5.47 11.72
C LEU A 50 -18.27 -5.13 10.22
N VAL A 51 -18.95 -4.01 9.91
CA VAL A 51 -18.87 -3.40 8.58
C VAL A 51 -17.68 -2.46 8.53
N ASP A 52 -16.79 -2.67 7.59
CA ASP A 52 -15.67 -1.75 7.34
C ASP A 52 -16.11 -0.58 6.47
N GLY A 53 -16.58 0.49 7.10
CA GLY A 53 -16.96 1.73 6.42
C GLY A 53 -15.78 2.58 5.93
N MET A 54 -14.54 2.20 6.29
CA MET A 54 -13.32 2.90 5.88
C MET A 54 -12.60 2.21 4.72
N SER A 55 -13.08 1.03 4.29
CA SER A 55 -12.43 0.20 3.27
C SER A 55 -10.92 0.02 3.49
N SER A 56 -10.51 -0.19 4.74
CA SER A 56 -9.09 -0.29 5.19
C SER A 56 -8.22 0.82 4.59
N TRP A 57 -8.63 2.07 4.79
CA TRP A 57 -7.97 3.25 4.21
C TRP A 57 -7.82 3.13 2.69
N TRP A 58 -8.94 2.84 2.01
CA TRP A 58 -9.08 2.71 0.55
C TRP A 58 -8.41 1.48 -0.09
N ALA A 59 -7.77 0.61 0.69
CA ALA A 59 -7.13 -0.59 0.15
C ALA A 59 -8.14 -1.65 -0.32
N ALA A 60 -9.33 -1.70 0.30
CA ALA A 60 -10.37 -2.69 0.03
C ALA A 60 -11.52 -2.14 -0.85
N ILE A 61 -11.24 -1.34 -1.88
CA ILE A 61 -12.26 -0.71 -2.74
C ILE A 61 -13.18 -1.70 -3.47
N HIS A 62 -12.70 -2.91 -3.73
CA HIS A 62 -13.47 -3.99 -4.36
C HIS A 62 -14.03 -4.99 -3.33
N GLY A 63 -13.90 -4.69 -2.05
CA GLY A 63 -14.21 -5.60 -0.95
C GLY A 63 -13.10 -6.62 -0.68
N TYR A 64 -13.20 -7.23 0.48
CA TYR A 64 -12.28 -8.29 0.93
C TYR A 64 -12.57 -9.61 0.23
N ALA A 65 -11.55 -10.43 0.05
CA ALA A 65 -11.64 -11.76 -0.58
C ALA A 65 -12.33 -11.72 -1.96
N HIS A 66 -12.03 -10.69 -2.75
CA HIS A 66 -12.62 -10.55 -4.08
C HIS A 66 -12.11 -11.70 -4.99
N PRO A 67 -13.00 -12.53 -5.55
CA PRO A 67 -12.61 -13.80 -6.18
C PRO A 67 -11.66 -13.61 -7.36
N VAL A 68 -11.83 -12.58 -8.17
CA VAL A 68 -10.96 -12.31 -9.32
C VAL A 68 -9.57 -11.87 -8.88
N LEU A 69 -9.49 -10.97 -7.88
CA LEU A 69 -8.20 -10.47 -7.37
C LEU A 69 -7.43 -11.57 -6.66
N ASP A 70 -8.12 -12.35 -5.82
CA ASP A 70 -7.53 -13.48 -5.10
C ASP A 70 -7.03 -14.57 -6.05
N ALA A 71 -7.80 -14.90 -7.11
CA ALA A 71 -7.38 -15.86 -8.11
C ALA A 71 -6.12 -15.39 -8.84
N ALA A 72 -6.10 -14.14 -9.32
CA ALA A 72 -4.95 -13.57 -10.01
C ALA A 72 -3.68 -13.55 -9.13
N ALA A 73 -3.83 -13.21 -7.83
CA ALA A 73 -2.73 -13.25 -6.89
C ALA A 73 -2.19 -14.67 -6.67
N ARG A 74 -3.07 -15.66 -6.48
CA ARG A 74 -2.67 -17.07 -6.32
C ARG A 74 -1.96 -17.62 -7.56
N ASP A 75 -2.48 -17.29 -8.75
CA ASP A 75 -1.87 -17.71 -10.01
C ASP A 75 -0.47 -17.13 -10.17
N GLN A 76 -0.32 -15.83 -9.87
CA GLN A 76 0.99 -15.18 -9.94
C GLN A 76 1.98 -15.73 -8.91
N LEU A 77 1.54 -16.01 -7.68
CA LEU A 77 2.36 -16.64 -6.64
C LEU A 77 2.81 -18.05 -7.06
N GLY A 78 1.97 -18.79 -7.79
CA GLY A 78 2.33 -20.10 -8.36
C GLY A 78 3.41 -20.01 -9.44
N ARG A 79 3.56 -18.87 -10.09
CA ARG A 79 4.60 -18.63 -11.12
C ARG A 79 5.87 -18.03 -10.53
N MET A 80 5.72 -16.90 -9.82
CA MET A 80 6.78 -16.23 -9.07
C MET A 80 6.18 -15.13 -8.18
N SER A 81 6.71 -14.97 -6.98
CA SER A 81 6.30 -13.93 -6.03
C SER A 81 6.98 -12.59 -6.31
N HIS A 82 8.20 -12.60 -6.79
CA HIS A 82 9.01 -11.39 -7.03
C HIS A 82 10.16 -11.66 -7.98
N VAL A 83 10.54 -10.66 -8.75
CA VAL A 83 11.80 -10.54 -9.47
C VAL A 83 12.23 -9.08 -9.47
N MET A 84 13.53 -8.82 -9.30
CA MET A 84 14.07 -7.45 -9.32
C MET A 84 13.94 -6.82 -10.72
N PHE A 85 13.79 -5.49 -10.79
CA PHE A 85 13.78 -4.73 -12.06
C PHE A 85 15.17 -4.27 -12.50
N GLY A 86 16.23 -4.71 -11.87
CA GLY A 86 17.61 -4.46 -12.31
C GLY A 86 17.98 -5.33 -13.51
N GLY A 87 17.51 -4.97 -14.68
CA GLY A 87 17.73 -5.71 -15.93
C GLY A 87 16.75 -6.86 -16.20
N LEU A 88 15.79 -7.09 -15.29
CA LEU A 88 14.73 -8.09 -15.45
C LEU A 88 13.35 -7.42 -15.51
N THR A 89 12.36 -8.12 -16.02
CA THR A 89 10.96 -7.64 -16.10
C THR A 89 9.98 -8.81 -16.00
N HIS A 90 8.69 -8.52 -15.83
CA HIS A 90 7.63 -9.51 -15.83
C HIS A 90 6.30 -8.93 -16.34
N GLU A 91 5.48 -9.80 -16.90
CA GLU A 91 4.24 -9.45 -17.58
C GLU A 91 3.29 -8.57 -16.75
N PRO A 92 2.94 -8.87 -15.48
CA PRO A 92 2.01 -8.03 -14.71
C PRO A 92 2.45 -6.57 -14.61
N ALA A 93 3.74 -6.30 -14.40
CA ALA A 93 4.24 -4.93 -14.30
C ALA A 93 4.20 -4.20 -15.65
N VAL A 94 4.60 -4.89 -16.74
CA VAL A 94 4.56 -4.30 -18.08
C VAL A 94 3.13 -3.94 -18.48
N MET A 95 2.18 -4.85 -18.27
CA MET A 95 0.76 -4.61 -18.59
C MET A 95 0.15 -3.49 -17.75
N LEU A 96 0.55 -3.39 -16.47
CA LEU A 96 0.12 -2.29 -15.60
C LEU A 96 0.65 -0.95 -16.10
N CYS A 97 1.95 -0.87 -16.40
CA CYS A 97 2.58 0.35 -16.91
C CYS A 97 1.99 0.81 -18.24
N ASP A 98 1.75 -0.11 -19.17
CA ASP A 98 1.11 0.16 -20.46
C ASP A 98 -0.30 0.77 -20.28
N ARG A 99 -1.12 0.17 -19.41
CA ARG A 99 -2.46 0.70 -19.10
C ARG A 99 -2.42 2.05 -18.43
N LEU A 100 -1.49 2.27 -17.47
CA LEU A 100 -1.35 3.55 -16.78
C LEU A 100 -0.90 4.65 -17.75
N ALA A 101 0.05 4.38 -18.64
CA ALA A 101 0.47 5.33 -19.66
C ALA A 101 -0.68 5.69 -20.62
N GLY A 102 -1.50 4.71 -21.00
CA GLY A 102 -2.69 4.95 -21.83
C GLY A 102 -3.83 5.73 -21.15
N LEU A 103 -3.83 5.82 -19.82
CA LEU A 103 -4.79 6.61 -19.04
C LEU A 103 -4.26 7.99 -18.67
N ALA A 104 -2.95 8.20 -18.80
CA ALA A 104 -2.31 9.46 -18.44
C ALA A 104 -2.50 10.50 -19.55
N PRO A 105 -2.41 11.81 -19.24
CA PRO A 105 -2.37 12.86 -20.26
C PRO A 105 -1.17 12.70 -21.21
N ASP A 106 -1.31 13.22 -22.43
CA ASP A 106 -0.24 13.22 -23.44
C ASP A 106 1.08 13.75 -22.87
N GLY A 107 2.18 13.07 -23.18
CA GLY A 107 3.51 13.39 -22.69
C GLY A 107 3.89 12.71 -21.36
N LEU A 108 2.98 11.98 -20.71
CA LEU A 108 3.26 11.16 -19.53
C LEU A 108 3.30 9.67 -19.91
N GLU A 109 4.32 9.29 -20.67
CA GLU A 109 4.45 7.97 -21.30
C GLU A 109 5.25 6.95 -20.48
N HIS A 110 5.83 7.37 -19.35
CA HIS A 110 6.70 6.54 -18.54
C HIS A 110 6.18 6.38 -17.12
N VAL A 111 6.21 5.16 -16.61
CA VAL A 111 5.72 4.82 -15.26
C VAL A 111 6.89 4.34 -14.41
N PHE A 112 7.03 4.93 -13.24
CA PHE A 112 7.95 4.46 -12.19
C PHE A 112 7.14 3.90 -11.03
N LEU A 113 7.28 2.60 -10.76
CA LEU A 113 6.57 1.92 -9.70
C LEU A 113 7.28 2.14 -8.35
N CYS A 114 6.52 2.48 -7.33
CA CYS A 114 7.00 2.74 -5.97
C CYS A 114 6.19 1.95 -4.94
N ASP A 115 6.77 1.77 -3.75
CA ASP A 115 6.20 0.95 -2.68
C ASP A 115 5.00 1.58 -1.98
N SER A 116 4.87 2.90 -2.02
CA SER A 116 3.76 3.64 -1.39
C SER A 116 3.55 5.02 -2.01
N GLY A 117 2.42 5.66 -1.74
CA GLY A 117 2.14 7.04 -2.16
C GLY A 117 3.17 8.04 -1.62
N SER A 118 3.62 7.89 -0.37
CA SER A 118 4.66 8.74 0.22
C SER A 118 5.99 8.61 -0.52
N VAL A 119 6.40 7.38 -0.87
CA VAL A 119 7.60 7.14 -1.67
C VAL A 119 7.44 7.71 -3.07
N SER A 120 6.27 7.58 -3.69
CA SER A 120 5.98 8.18 -5.01
C SER A 120 6.17 9.69 -5.01
N VAL A 121 5.65 10.39 -4.00
CA VAL A 121 5.81 11.84 -3.85
C VAL A 121 7.29 12.20 -3.62
N GLU A 122 8.01 11.48 -2.78
CA GLU A 122 9.44 11.71 -2.55
C GLU A 122 10.26 11.52 -3.84
N VAL A 123 9.99 10.46 -4.59
CA VAL A 123 10.64 10.22 -5.89
C VAL A 123 10.32 11.33 -6.87
N ALA A 124 9.06 11.75 -6.99
CA ALA A 124 8.65 12.86 -7.87
C ALA A 124 9.39 14.17 -7.52
N ILE A 125 9.52 14.50 -6.23
CA ILE A 125 10.28 15.66 -5.76
C ILE A 125 11.75 15.54 -6.20
N LYS A 126 12.39 14.39 -5.99
CA LYS A 126 13.78 14.15 -6.40
C LYS A 126 13.95 14.25 -7.90
N MET A 127 13.02 13.73 -8.69
CA MET A 127 13.01 13.85 -10.15
C MET A 127 12.91 15.31 -10.60
N CYS A 128 12.02 16.10 -9.99
CA CYS A 128 11.89 17.53 -10.26
C CYS A 128 13.20 18.30 -9.97
N LEU A 129 13.82 18.04 -8.82
CA LEU A 129 15.08 18.68 -8.45
C LEU A 129 16.22 18.29 -9.39
N GLN A 130 16.30 17.02 -9.76
CA GLN A 130 17.29 16.51 -10.70
C GLN A 130 17.09 17.11 -12.09
N TYR A 131 15.85 17.18 -12.57
CA TYR A 131 15.52 17.82 -13.84
C TYR A 131 16.02 19.26 -13.91
N TRP A 132 15.66 20.10 -12.90
CA TRP A 132 16.09 21.50 -12.89
C TRP A 132 17.61 21.68 -12.80
N ARG A 133 18.27 20.79 -12.11
CA ARG A 133 19.74 20.76 -12.06
C ARG A 133 20.33 20.40 -13.43
N SER A 134 19.78 19.41 -14.11
CA SER A 134 20.25 18.90 -15.39
C SER A 134 20.09 19.93 -16.52
N VAL A 135 19.02 20.74 -16.48
CA VAL A 135 18.81 21.83 -17.45
C VAL A 135 19.50 23.16 -17.08
N GLY A 136 20.47 23.11 -16.15
CA GLY A 136 21.28 24.27 -15.78
C GLY A 136 20.59 25.30 -14.88
N ARG A 137 19.50 24.94 -14.20
CA ARG A 137 18.76 25.81 -13.28
C ARG A 137 18.78 25.30 -11.82
N PRO A 138 19.97 25.09 -11.19
CA PRO A 138 20.09 24.45 -9.88
C PRO A 138 19.51 25.31 -8.73
N ALA A 139 19.26 26.60 -8.97
CA ALA A 139 18.59 27.49 -7.99
C ALA A 139 17.10 27.14 -7.78
N LYS A 140 16.45 26.42 -8.70
CA LYS A 140 15.09 25.91 -8.56
C LYS A 140 15.06 24.67 -7.67
N ARG A 141 15.21 24.85 -6.37
CA ARG A 141 15.27 23.78 -5.36
C ARG A 141 14.26 23.96 -4.22
N ARG A 142 13.35 24.94 -4.33
CA ARG A 142 12.31 25.17 -3.33
C ARG A 142 11.00 24.57 -3.79
N LEU A 143 10.27 23.97 -2.85
CA LEU A 143 8.93 23.48 -3.06
C LEU A 143 7.93 24.51 -2.56
N LEU A 144 6.83 24.67 -3.27
CA LEU A 144 5.70 25.48 -2.87
C LEU A 144 4.52 24.55 -2.52
N THR A 145 3.93 24.78 -1.36
CA THR A 145 2.70 24.11 -0.93
C THR A 145 1.84 25.10 -0.16
N TRP A 146 0.60 24.74 0.11
CA TRP A 146 -0.30 25.50 0.97
C TRP A 146 -0.35 24.90 2.37
N ARG A 147 -0.64 25.76 3.36
CA ARG A 147 -0.77 25.31 4.74
C ARG A 147 -1.97 24.36 4.86
N GLY A 148 -1.79 23.22 5.53
CA GLY A 148 -2.84 22.21 5.67
C GLY A 148 -3.01 21.31 4.43
N GLY A 149 -2.15 21.40 3.43
CA GLY A 149 -2.06 20.42 2.34
C GLY A 149 -1.54 19.08 2.87
N TYR A 150 -2.11 18.01 2.35
CA TYR A 150 -1.69 16.65 2.70
C TYR A 150 -0.44 16.23 1.91
#